data_801b54cb04a3bafda498f3b0d18bace8
#
_entry.id   801b54cb04a3bafda498f3b0d18bace8
#
_cell.length_a   1.000
_cell.length_b   1.000
_cell.length_c   1.000
_cell.angle_alpha   90.00
_cell.angle_beta   90.00
_cell.angle_gamma   90.00
#
_symmetry.space_group_name_H-M   'P 1'
#
loop_
_entity.id
_entity.type
_entity.pdbx_description
1 polymer ?
#
loop_
_entity_poly.entity_id
_entity_poly.type
_entity_poly.pdbx_seq_one_letter_code
_entity_poly.pdbx_strand_id
1 'polypeptide(L)'
;MEQAYYIRNKYRREDKSYRQIARETKHDFATVKKYVEMENFSPSPPIKRIRKGKATKYREIVLKWLKEDELAPRKQRHTAHRVFTRLREHAQNQGKELDISERSVRNLVAALKSEITAKQPVYLPLTHPAGEAQVDFGDTVFFEKGIRYEGHHLSVTFPHSDGKFVQLFKGENLECLMEGLVNIFNHVGKSPTVIRFDNMSTAVKKILAYGEREVTDGFRRLMEHYHFQSNFCNPAKGNEKGSVENYVGTSRRNYFVPVPRITDLKEYNQSLLQMCSNDMKERTHYKLQKVVFDLFQEDLRAMNHLPKYEFEACKYTLAKTNKFGYVKFETNSYSTTGSYESKKIVIKATAMQVVLYDNDSNFLVAHPRIYGKGEESTIWAPYLPLIAQRPMALRYTGFYDDLPAETKDFFDQCNLPERKKALKFLSKMSEMTGYANAITTLDHAISLGAKDADSLISAYRHITDSKLPEIKMQLPPYFPETADYKVNLDVYMGLLPEVRHE
;
A
#
# COMPACT_ATOMS: atom_id res chain seq x y z
N MET A 1 -10.88 -31.51 -44.30
CA MET A 1 -10.54 -31.31 -45.72
C MET A 1 -9.80 -32.53 -46.30
N GLU A 2 -8.81 -33.08 -45.62
CA GLU A 2 -8.07 -34.29 -46.07
C GLU A 2 -8.96 -35.46 -46.40
N GLN A 3 -9.92 -35.78 -45.54
CA GLN A 3 -10.90 -36.87 -45.78
C GLN A 3 -11.74 -36.62 -47.04
N ALA A 4 -12.21 -35.40 -47.26
CA ALA A 4 -12.97 -35.04 -48.44
C ALA A 4 -12.15 -35.21 -49.72
N TYR A 5 -10.88 -34.77 -49.69
CA TYR A 5 -9.90 -34.92 -50.77
C TYR A 5 -9.66 -36.39 -51.09
N TYR A 6 -9.41 -37.21 -50.06
CA TYR A 6 -9.16 -38.66 -50.20
C TYR A 6 -10.35 -39.43 -50.83
N ILE A 7 -11.59 -39.16 -50.32
CA ILE A 7 -12.83 -39.77 -50.83
C ILE A 7 -13.04 -39.35 -52.29
N ARG A 8 -12.87 -38.08 -52.66
CA ARG A 8 -13.04 -37.61 -54.05
C ARG A 8 -11.98 -38.14 -54.98
N ASN A 9 -10.77 -38.35 -54.51
CA ASN A 9 -9.69 -38.91 -55.33
C ASN A 9 -10.01 -40.37 -55.70
N LYS A 10 -10.51 -41.18 -54.74
CA LYS A 10 -10.95 -42.55 -55.01
C LYS A 10 -12.11 -42.63 -56.01
N TYR A 11 -13.03 -41.67 -55.93
CA TYR A 11 -14.13 -41.59 -56.91
C TYR A 11 -13.68 -41.15 -58.29
N ARG A 12 -12.87 -40.06 -58.39
CA ARG A 12 -12.55 -39.42 -59.66
C ARG A 12 -11.36 -40.03 -60.40
N ARG A 13 -10.45 -40.67 -59.70
CA ARG A 13 -9.21 -41.24 -60.29
C ARG A 13 -9.18 -42.74 -60.29
N GLU A 14 -9.87 -43.41 -59.31
CA GLU A 14 -9.86 -44.84 -59.20
C GLU A 14 -11.20 -45.44 -59.64
N ASP A 15 -12.17 -44.65 -60.15
CA ASP A 15 -13.51 -45.05 -60.66
C ASP A 15 -14.30 -45.95 -59.73
N LYS A 16 -14.10 -45.81 -58.43
CA LYS A 16 -14.73 -46.60 -57.39
C LYS A 16 -16.15 -46.11 -57.07
N SER A 17 -17.09 -47.06 -56.91
CA SER A 17 -18.45 -46.73 -56.50
C SER A 17 -18.52 -46.24 -55.06
N TYR A 18 -19.51 -45.42 -54.71
CA TYR A 18 -19.72 -44.89 -53.37
C TYR A 18 -19.72 -46.00 -52.29
N ARG A 19 -20.26 -47.19 -52.59
CA ARG A 19 -20.29 -48.35 -51.67
C ARG A 19 -18.89 -48.91 -51.42
N GLN A 20 -18.08 -49.04 -52.46
CA GLN A 20 -16.69 -49.50 -52.38
C GLN A 20 -15.84 -48.50 -51.55
N ILE A 21 -15.98 -47.21 -51.83
CA ILE A 21 -15.28 -46.11 -51.05
C ILE A 21 -15.69 -46.16 -49.60
N ALA A 22 -16.99 -46.34 -49.29
CA ALA A 22 -17.50 -46.44 -47.93
C ALA A 22 -16.87 -47.61 -47.14
N ARG A 23 -16.74 -48.78 -47.79
CA ARG A 23 -16.11 -50.00 -47.20
C ARG A 23 -14.60 -49.75 -46.95
N GLU A 24 -13.90 -49.25 -47.94
CA GLU A 24 -12.43 -48.99 -47.83
C GLU A 24 -12.06 -47.93 -46.84
N THR A 25 -12.83 -46.87 -46.81
CA THR A 25 -12.54 -45.70 -45.94
C THR A 25 -13.17 -45.80 -44.55
N LYS A 26 -14.02 -46.86 -44.33
CA LYS A 26 -14.80 -47.04 -43.10
C LYS A 26 -15.70 -45.85 -42.76
N HIS A 27 -16.10 -45.06 -43.75
CA HIS A 27 -17.07 -43.99 -43.62
C HIS A 27 -18.47 -44.43 -44.01
N ASP A 28 -19.48 -43.81 -43.37
CA ASP A 28 -20.88 -44.04 -43.74
C ASP A 28 -21.13 -43.58 -45.17
N PHE A 29 -22.00 -44.32 -45.88
CA PHE A 29 -22.38 -44.07 -47.26
C PHE A 29 -22.86 -42.61 -47.49
N ALA A 30 -23.66 -42.09 -46.54
CA ALA A 30 -24.14 -40.72 -46.63
C ALA A 30 -22.97 -39.68 -46.57
N THR A 31 -21.93 -39.96 -45.79
CA THR A 31 -20.72 -39.15 -45.73
C THR A 31 -19.93 -39.16 -47.05
N VAL A 32 -19.75 -40.34 -47.63
CA VAL A 32 -19.09 -40.49 -48.96
C VAL A 32 -19.88 -39.75 -50.03
N LYS A 33 -21.19 -39.97 -50.12
CA LYS A 33 -22.08 -39.29 -51.04
C LYS A 33 -21.99 -37.77 -50.89
N LYS A 34 -22.08 -37.28 -49.67
CA LYS A 34 -21.94 -35.85 -49.36
C LYS A 34 -20.65 -35.24 -49.91
N TYR A 35 -19.49 -35.87 -49.67
CA TYR A 35 -18.22 -35.32 -50.10
C TYR A 35 -17.96 -35.45 -51.60
N VAL A 36 -18.51 -36.48 -52.27
CA VAL A 36 -18.39 -36.61 -53.72
C VAL A 36 -19.27 -35.61 -54.46
N GLU A 37 -20.52 -35.43 -54.00
CA GLU A 37 -21.49 -34.50 -54.62
C GLU A 37 -21.32 -33.04 -54.20
N MET A 38 -20.49 -32.74 -53.19
CA MET A 38 -20.27 -31.40 -52.74
C MET A 38 -19.56 -30.55 -53.81
N GLU A 39 -20.21 -29.52 -54.31
CA GLU A 39 -19.70 -28.66 -55.37
C GLU A 39 -18.89 -27.49 -54.83
N ASN A 40 -19.25 -26.94 -53.66
CA ASN A 40 -18.62 -25.78 -53.11
C ASN A 40 -17.78 -26.13 -51.86
N PHE A 41 -16.48 -25.90 -51.93
CA PHE A 41 -15.50 -26.09 -50.85
C PHE A 41 -14.96 -24.75 -50.31
N SER A 42 -15.58 -23.65 -50.69
CA SER A 42 -15.20 -22.33 -50.12
C SER A 42 -15.39 -22.33 -48.59
N PRO A 43 -14.49 -21.69 -47.84
CA PRO A 43 -14.66 -21.56 -46.42
C PRO A 43 -15.98 -20.89 -46.08
N SER A 44 -16.80 -21.55 -45.27
CA SER A 44 -18.05 -21.00 -44.75
C SER A 44 -17.86 -20.60 -43.28
N PRO A 45 -18.45 -19.49 -42.83
CA PRO A 45 -18.35 -19.09 -41.43
C PRO A 45 -18.91 -20.19 -40.52
N PRO A 46 -18.35 -20.44 -39.33
CA PRO A 46 -18.80 -21.46 -38.43
C PRO A 46 -20.24 -21.16 -37.97
N ILE A 47 -21.20 -21.94 -38.48
CA ILE A 47 -22.59 -21.83 -38.04
C ILE A 47 -22.69 -22.39 -36.61
N LYS A 48 -22.94 -21.52 -35.65
CA LYS A 48 -23.15 -21.92 -34.26
C LYS A 48 -24.49 -22.70 -34.16
N ARG A 49 -24.41 -24.04 -34.16
CA ARG A 49 -25.61 -24.87 -33.98
C ARG A 49 -26.14 -24.65 -32.57
N ILE A 50 -27.27 -23.96 -32.45
CA ILE A 50 -28.01 -23.78 -31.19
C ILE A 50 -28.69 -25.15 -30.91
N ARG A 51 -28.07 -25.94 -30.03
CA ARG A 51 -28.71 -27.17 -29.54
C ARG A 51 -29.82 -26.74 -28.58
N LYS A 52 -31.07 -27.06 -28.91
CA LYS A 52 -32.22 -26.87 -28.01
C LYS A 52 -32.09 -27.86 -26.85
N GLY A 53 -31.47 -27.40 -25.75
CA GLY A 53 -31.33 -28.16 -24.50
C GLY A 53 -32.57 -28.02 -23.61
N LYS A 54 -32.69 -28.86 -22.58
CA LYS A 54 -33.78 -28.80 -21.58
C LYS A 54 -33.94 -27.43 -20.93
N ALA A 55 -32.86 -26.65 -20.82
CA ALA A 55 -32.86 -25.30 -20.26
C ALA A 55 -33.62 -24.27 -21.12
N THR A 56 -33.86 -24.57 -22.42
CA THR A 56 -34.54 -23.64 -23.36
C THR A 56 -35.97 -23.30 -22.89
N LYS A 57 -36.67 -24.24 -22.24
CA LYS A 57 -38.03 -24.03 -21.74
C LYS A 57 -38.12 -22.98 -20.62
N TYR A 58 -37.01 -22.73 -19.90
CA TYR A 58 -36.93 -21.72 -18.85
C TYR A 58 -36.38 -20.37 -19.33
N ARG A 59 -36.07 -20.25 -20.63
CA ARG A 59 -35.41 -19.07 -21.20
C ARG A 59 -36.24 -17.81 -20.99
N GLU A 60 -37.52 -17.85 -21.22
CA GLU A 60 -38.37 -16.63 -21.12
C GLU A 60 -38.50 -16.10 -19.68
N ILE A 61 -38.72 -17.01 -18.72
CA ILE A 61 -38.83 -16.63 -17.32
C ILE A 61 -37.51 -16.09 -16.78
N VAL A 62 -36.37 -16.73 -17.13
CA VAL A 62 -35.04 -16.26 -16.72
C VAL A 62 -34.70 -14.92 -17.39
N LEU A 63 -35.03 -14.74 -18.67
CA LEU A 63 -34.84 -13.50 -19.39
C LEU A 63 -35.61 -12.34 -18.73
N LYS A 64 -36.86 -12.60 -18.31
CA LYS A 64 -37.68 -11.61 -17.58
C LYS A 64 -36.98 -11.16 -16.30
N TRP A 65 -36.53 -12.11 -15.47
CA TRP A 65 -35.86 -11.79 -14.22
C TRP A 65 -34.53 -11.03 -14.42
N LEU A 66 -33.75 -11.38 -15.45
CA LEU A 66 -32.50 -10.69 -15.77
C LEU A 66 -32.72 -9.28 -16.33
N LYS A 67 -33.85 -9.01 -16.98
CA LYS A 67 -34.25 -7.64 -17.38
C LYS A 67 -34.70 -6.80 -16.19
N GLU A 68 -35.43 -7.41 -15.24
CA GLU A 68 -35.79 -6.75 -13.97
C GLU A 68 -34.54 -6.36 -13.18
N ASP A 69 -33.45 -7.12 -13.26
CA ASP A 69 -32.15 -6.78 -12.64
C ASP A 69 -31.53 -5.47 -13.14
N GLU A 70 -31.87 -5.00 -14.35
CA GLU A 70 -31.34 -3.73 -14.88
C GLU A 70 -31.76 -2.54 -14.00
N LEU A 71 -32.95 -2.62 -13.42
CA LEU A 71 -33.51 -1.61 -12.52
C LEU A 71 -33.05 -1.78 -11.06
N ALA A 72 -32.47 -2.94 -10.72
CA ALA A 72 -32.03 -3.25 -9.37
C ALA A 72 -30.58 -2.80 -9.10
N PRO A 73 -30.24 -2.42 -7.84
CA PRO A 73 -28.87 -2.12 -7.45
C PRO A 73 -27.93 -3.29 -7.77
N ARG A 74 -26.70 -3.01 -8.24
CA ARG A 74 -25.74 -4.02 -8.69
C ARG A 74 -25.53 -5.19 -7.69
N LYS A 75 -25.53 -4.87 -6.40
CA LYS A 75 -25.34 -5.87 -5.32
C LYS A 75 -26.59 -6.74 -5.06
N GLN A 76 -27.74 -6.38 -5.59
CA GLN A 76 -29.02 -7.10 -5.42
C GLN A 76 -29.48 -7.81 -6.70
N ARG A 77 -28.65 -7.90 -7.74
CA ARG A 77 -28.94 -8.59 -9.00
C ARG A 77 -28.77 -10.10 -8.86
N HIS A 78 -29.54 -10.87 -9.65
CA HIS A 78 -29.49 -12.32 -9.63
C HIS A 78 -28.09 -12.86 -9.98
N THR A 79 -27.58 -13.74 -9.13
CA THR A 79 -26.50 -14.67 -9.48
C THR A 79 -27.09 -15.90 -10.17
N ALA A 80 -26.27 -16.65 -10.91
CA ALA A 80 -26.74 -17.88 -11.57
C ALA A 80 -27.27 -18.92 -10.55
N HIS A 81 -26.66 -18.97 -9.36
CA HIS A 81 -27.14 -19.80 -8.25
C HIS A 81 -28.52 -19.37 -7.76
N ARG A 82 -28.75 -18.05 -7.57
CA ARG A 82 -30.05 -17.54 -7.14
C ARG A 82 -31.15 -17.79 -8.20
N VAL A 83 -30.78 -17.67 -9.50
CA VAL A 83 -31.71 -18.05 -10.59
C VAL A 83 -32.08 -19.53 -10.50
N PHE A 84 -31.11 -20.41 -10.26
CA PHE A 84 -31.39 -21.86 -10.10
C PHE A 84 -32.31 -22.14 -8.91
N THR A 85 -32.03 -21.54 -7.75
CA THR A 85 -32.87 -21.67 -6.55
C THR A 85 -34.30 -21.17 -6.82
N ARG A 86 -34.44 -20.00 -7.46
CA ARG A 86 -35.74 -19.41 -7.80
C ARG A 86 -36.52 -20.26 -8.84
N LEU A 87 -35.83 -20.92 -9.79
CA LEU A 87 -36.45 -21.87 -10.68
C LEU A 87 -36.94 -23.13 -9.97
N ARG A 88 -36.23 -23.61 -8.96
CA ARG A 88 -36.62 -24.72 -8.10
C ARG A 88 -37.88 -24.38 -7.30
N GLU A 89 -37.88 -23.23 -6.66
CA GLU A 89 -39.05 -22.69 -5.94
C GLU A 89 -40.27 -22.57 -6.88
N HIS A 90 -40.05 -22.07 -8.09
CA HIS A 90 -41.11 -21.93 -9.09
C HIS A 90 -41.68 -23.28 -9.56
N ALA A 91 -40.83 -24.29 -9.78
CA ALA A 91 -41.25 -25.65 -10.16
C ALA A 91 -42.03 -26.32 -9.02
N GLN A 92 -41.55 -26.21 -7.77
CA GLN A 92 -42.22 -26.72 -6.58
C GLN A 92 -43.63 -26.13 -6.39
N ASN A 93 -43.78 -24.81 -6.59
CA ASN A 93 -45.08 -24.13 -6.51
C ASN A 93 -46.07 -24.62 -7.61
N GLN A 94 -45.56 -25.25 -8.67
CA GLN A 94 -46.37 -25.88 -9.72
C GLN A 94 -46.55 -27.40 -9.52
N GLY A 95 -46.12 -27.96 -8.40
CA GLY A 95 -46.17 -29.39 -8.11
C GLY A 95 -45.24 -30.23 -8.98
N LYS A 96 -44.16 -29.65 -9.50
CA LYS A 96 -43.19 -30.29 -10.41
C LYS A 96 -41.79 -30.23 -9.85
N GLU A 97 -40.95 -31.18 -10.17
CA GLU A 97 -39.52 -31.09 -9.92
C GLU A 97 -38.78 -30.37 -11.06
N LEU A 98 -37.72 -29.64 -10.71
CA LEU A 98 -36.85 -28.96 -11.67
C LEU A 98 -35.97 -30.02 -12.38
N ASP A 99 -36.16 -30.18 -13.71
CA ASP A 99 -35.52 -31.24 -14.52
C ASP A 99 -34.18 -30.84 -15.16
N ILE A 100 -33.55 -29.75 -14.66
CA ILE A 100 -32.26 -29.24 -15.16
C ILE A 100 -31.27 -29.04 -14.02
N SER A 101 -29.98 -29.25 -14.32
CA SER A 101 -28.88 -29.04 -13.38
C SER A 101 -28.54 -27.56 -13.22
N GLU A 102 -27.93 -27.18 -12.08
CA GLU A 102 -27.44 -25.86 -11.85
C GLU A 102 -26.44 -25.40 -12.94
N ARG A 103 -25.60 -26.32 -13.44
CA ARG A 103 -24.67 -26.06 -14.55
C ARG A 103 -25.41 -25.61 -15.82
N SER A 104 -26.54 -26.25 -16.15
CA SER A 104 -27.35 -25.86 -17.31
C SER A 104 -27.97 -24.49 -17.13
N VAL A 105 -28.44 -24.15 -15.93
CA VAL A 105 -28.93 -22.81 -15.59
C VAL A 105 -27.83 -21.77 -15.68
N ARG A 106 -26.62 -22.07 -15.17
CA ARG A 106 -25.46 -21.18 -15.26
C ARG A 106 -25.10 -20.85 -16.70
N ASN A 107 -25.10 -21.84 -17.58
CA ASN A 107 -24.87 -21.65 -19.02
C ASN A 107 -25.98 -20.82 -19.67
N LEU A 108 -27.26 -21.06 -19.32
CA LEU A 108 -28.39 -20.28 -19.80
C LEU A 108 -28.29 -18.80 -19.36
N VAL A 109 -28.00 -18.54 -18.07
CA VAL A 109 -27.82 -17.20 -17.53
C VAL A 109 -26.66 -16.48 -18.21
N ALA A 110 -25.54 -17.16 -18.45
CA ALA A 110 -24.40 -16.57 -19.16
C ALA A 110 -24.76 -16.18 -20.61
N ALA A 111 -25.45 -17.05 -21.32
CA ALA A 111 -25.92 -16.77 -22.68
C ALA A 111 -26.90 -15.59 -22.73
N LEU A 112 -27.87 -15.55 -21.81
CA LEU A 112 -28.87 -14.45 -21.75
C LEU A 112 -28.25 -13.13 -21.33
N LYS A 113 -27.32 -13.14 -20.36
CA LYS A 113 -26.57 -11.92 -20.00
C LYS A 113 -25.77 -11.41 -21.20
N SER A 114 -25.13 -12.29 -21.97
CA SER A 114 -24.43 -11.91 -23.19
C SER A 114 -25.37 -11.30 -24.25
N GLU A 115 -26.57 -11.83 -24.42
CA GLU A 115 -27.58 -11.26 -25.34
C GLU A 115 -28.08 -9.88 -24.88
N ILE A 116 -28.29 -9.69 -23.58
CA ILE A 116 -28.67 -8.40 -22.99
C ILE A 116 -27.55 -7.37 -23.18
N THR A 117 -26.30 -7.79 -22.88
CA THR A 117 -25.12 -6.93 -23.00
C THR A 117 -24.79 -6.60 -24.46
N ALA A 118 -25.06 -7.50 -25.42
CA ALA A 118 -24.82 -7.25 -26.84
C ALA A 118 -25.66 -6.08 -27.41
N LYS A 119 -26.69 -5.62 -26.70
CA LYS A 119 -27.47 -4.44 -27.04
C LYS A 119 -26.95 -3.14 -26.42
N GLN A 120 -25.88 -3.20 -25.62
CA GLN A 120 -25.28 -1.97 -25.08
C GLN A 120 -24.49 -1.23 -26.16
N PRO A 121 -24.49 0.10 -26.14
CA PRO A 121 -23.78 0.89 -27.12
C PRO A 121 -22.27 0.57 -27.08
N VAL A 122 -21.66 0.52 -28.26
CA VAL A 122 -20.22 0.31 -28.40
C VAL A 122 -19.50 1.54 -27.80
N TYR A 123 -18.49 1.28 -26.97
CA TYR A 123 -17.67 2.34 -26.40
C TYR A 123 -16.71 2.90 -27.44
N LEU A 124 -16.60 4.22 -27.49
CA LEU A 124 -15.60 4.88 -28.31
C LEU A 124 -14.22 4.71 -27.67
N PRO A 125 -13.19 4.34 -28.42
CA PRO A 125 -11.82 4.36 -27.93
C PRO A 125 -11.42 5.80 -27.63
N LEU A 126 -11.12 6.10 -26.36
CA LEU A 126 -10.65 7.42 -25.94
C LEU A 126 -9.16 7.53 -26.30
N THR A 127 -8.80 8.67 -26.87
CA THR A 127 -7.40 9.10 -27.04
C THR A 127 -7.07 10.10 -25.94
N HIS A 128 -5.93 9.94 -25.30
CA HIS A 128 -5.47 10.84 -24.26
C HIS A 128 -4.36 11.72 -24.81
N PRO A 129 -4.47 13.05 -24.71
CA PRO A 129 -3.40 13.97 -25.07
C PRO A 129 -2.14 13.71 -24.22
N ALA A 130 -0.97 14.02 -24.80
CA ALA A 130 0.26 14.01 -24.05
C ALA A 130 0.25 15.06 -22.93
N GLY A 131 0.90 14.76 -21.80
CA GLY A 131 0.98 15.64 -20.66
C GLY A 131 -0.23 15.58 -19.68
N GLU A 132 -1.21 14.72 -19.95
CA GLU A 132 -2.29 14.41 -19.00
C GLU A 132 -1.91 13.22 -18.10
N ALA A 133 -2.33 13.27 -16.83
CA ALA A 133 -2.16 12.17 -15.88
C ALA A 133 -3.49 11.69 -15.31
N GLN A 134 -3.51 10.44 -14.83
CA GLN A 134 -4.60 9.87 -14.05
C GLN A 134 -4.06 9.43 -12.71
N VAL A 135 -4.82 9.68 -11.64
CA VAL A 135 -4.43 9.42 -10.26
C VAL A 135 -5.50 8.60 -9.56
N ASP A 136 -5.04 7.55 -8.87
CA ASP A 136 -5.91 6.70 -8.07
C ASP A 136 -5.14 6.12 -6.87
N PHE A 137 -5.87 5.78 -5.80
CA PHE A 137 -5.34 5.03 -4.66
C PHE A 137 -5.75 3.57 -4.73
N GLY A 138 -4.88 2.71 -4.22
CA GLY A 138 -5.17 1.29 -4.06
C GLY A 138 -4.65 0.75 -2.73
N ASP A 139 -5.39 -0.20 -2.14
CA ASP A 139 -4.97 -0.85 -0.89
C ASP A 139 -3.71 -1.68 -1.08
N THR A 140 -2.80 -1.60 -0.13
CA THR A 140 -1.52 -2.33 -0.16
C THR A 140 -1.06 -2.65 1.25
N VAL A 141 -0.76 -3.93 1.52
CA VAL A 141 -0.16 -4.37 2.78
C VAL A 141 1.36 -4.26 2.70
N PHE A 142 2.00 -3.81 3.78
CA PHE A 142 3.45 -3.78 3.91
C PHE A 142 3.89 -3.89 5.38
N PHE A 143 5.17 -4.15 5.60
CA PHE A 143 5.78 -4.14 6.94
C PHE A 143 6.84 -3.05 7.01
N GLU A 144 6.78 -2.19 8.03
CA GLU A 144 7.84 -1.23 8.36
C GLU A 144 8.38 -1.55 9.76
N LYS A 145 9.69 -1.78 9.87
CA LYS A 145 10.36 -2.17 11.13
C LYS A 145 9.68 -3.36 11.82
N GLY A 146 9.17 -4.31 11.03
CA GLY A 146 8.47 -5.51 11.53
C GLY A 146 6.98 -5.31 11.84
N ILE A 147 6.47 -4.08 11.87
CA ILE A 147 5.05 -3.77 12.11
C ILE A 147 4.28 -3.87 10.80
N ARG A 148 3.17 -4.60 10.80
CA ARG A 148 2.27 -4.74 9.65
C ARG A 148 1.34 -3.53 9.53
N TYR A 149 1.29 -2.96 8.33
CA TYR A 149 0.37 -1.88 7.98
C TYR A 149 -0.59 -2.30 6.86
N GLU A 150 -1.85 -1.96 7.02
CA GLU A 150 -2.85 -1.94 5.95
C GLU A 150 -2.87 -0.53 5.37
N GLY A 151 -1.92 -0.29 4.46
CA GLY A 151 -1.72 1.02 3.86
C GLY A 151 -2.30 1.13 2.45
N HIS A 152 -1.91 2.19 1.77
CA HIS A 152 -2.41 2.53 0.44
C HIS A 152 -1.24 2.92 -0.47
N HIS A 153 -1.35 2.63 -1.76
CA HIS A 153 -0.42 3.17 -2.74
C HIS A 153 -1.11 4.19 -3.63
N LEU A 154 -0.51 5.32 -3.82
CA LEU A 154 -0.88 6.29 -4.85
C LEU A 154 -0.29 5.83 -6.18
N SER A 155 -1.11 5.74 -7.21
CA SER A 155 -0.70 5.41 -8.57
C SER A 155 -0.98 6.61 -9.48
N VAL A 156 0.05 7.12 -10.13
CA VAL A 156 -0.04 8.16 -11.15
C VAL A 156 0.34 7.56 -12.49
N THR A 157 -0.56 7.61 -13.44
CA THR A 157 -0.37 7.05 -14.78
C THR A 157 -0.49 8.12 -15.84
N PHE A 158 0.27 7.99 -16.91
CA PHE A 158 0.24 8.86 -18.09
C PHE A 158 -0.36 8.08 -19.26
N PRO A 159 -1.66 8.26 -19.55
CA PRO A 159 -2.36 7.40 -20.51
C PRO A 159 -1.85 7.48 -21.95
N HIS A 160 -1.18 8.56 -22.33
CA HIS A 160 -0.57 8.72 -23.66
C HIS A 160 0.60 7.75 -23.86
N SER A 161 1.52 7.71 -22.90
CA SER A 161 2.73 6.89 -22.96
C SER A 161 2.60 5.52 -22.29
N ASP A 162 1.61 5.29 -21.45
CA ASP A 162 1.52 4.20 -20.46
C ASP A 162 2.62 4.28 -19.37
N GLY A 163 3.20 5.47 -19.15
CA GLY A 163 4.12 5.77 -18.05
C GLY A 163 3.41 5.66 -16.70
N LYS A 164 4.14 5.22 -15.66
CA LYS A 164 3.57 5.00 -14.33
C LYS A 164 4.55 5.35 -13.23
N PHE A 165 4.02 5.94 -12.15
CA PHE A 165 4.73 6.14 -10.89
C PHE A 165 3.85 5.73 -9.73
N VAL A 166 4.46 5.16 -8.70
CA VAL A 166 3.74 4.73 -7.49
C VAL A 166 4.45 5.24 -6.24
N GLN A 167 3.66 5.54 -5.20
CA GLN A 167 4.14 5.92 -3.88
C GLN A 167 3.32 5.20 -2.81
N LEU A 168 3.96 4.76 -1.73
CA LEU A 168 3.34 3.99 -0.64
C LEU A 168 3.06 4.89 0.57
N PHE A 169 1.89 4.75 1.19
CA PHE A 169 1.45 5.52 2.34
C PHE A 169 0.76 4.64 3.39
N LYS A 170 0.77 5.09 4.64
CA LYS A 170 0.02 4.43 5.72
C LYS A 170 -1.47 4.75 5.70
N GLY A 171 -1.88 5.78 4.99
CA GLY A 171 -3.28 6.21 4.88
C GLY A 171 -3.61 6.77 3.51
N GLU A 172 -4.90 7.08 3.32
CA GLU A 172 -5.46 7.70 2.13
C GLU A 172 -6.16 9.00 2.52
N ASN A 173 -5.42 10.09 2.53
CA ASN A 173 -5.95 11.43 2.82
C ASN A 173 -5.34 12.49 1.90
N LEU A 174 -5.76 13.75 2.07
CA LEU A 174 -5.31 14.85 1.23
C LEU A 174 -3.79 15.06 1.31
N GLU A 175 -3.21 14.95 2.50
CA GLU A 175 -1.79 15.15 2.72
C GLU A 175 -0.97 14.04 2.02
N CYS A 176 -1.43 12.79 2.04
CA CYS A 176 -0.82 11.68 1.29
C CYS A 176 -0.91 11.91 -0.23
N LEU A 177 -2.06 12.39 -0.71
CA LEU A 177 -2.23 12.73 -2.13
C LEU A 177 -1.27 13.85 -2.55
N MET A 178 -1.24 14.94 -1.79
CA MET A 178 -0.40 16.10 -2.11
C MET A 178 1.09 15.73 -2.06
N GLU A 179 1.53 15.03 -1.01
CA GLU A 179 2.93 14.61 -0.85
C GLU A 179 3.36 13.64 -1.97
N GLY A 180 2.50 12.68 -2.33
CA GLY A 180 2.80 11.76 -3.41
C GLY A 180 2.90 12.45 -4.78
N LEU A 181 2.02 13.40 -5.07
CA LEU A 181 2.10 14.19 -6.30
C LEU A 181 3.36 15.06 -6.33
N VAL A 182 3.69 15.76 -5.24
CA VAL A 182 4.90 16.58 -5.12
C VAL A 182 6.16 15.74 -5.35
N ASN A 183 6.26 14.58 -4.70
CA ASN A 183 7.40 13.66 -4.87
C ASN A 183 7.55 13.20 -6.32
N ILE A 184 6.43 12.85 -6.99
CA ILE A 184 6.44 12.42 -8.38
C ILE A 184 6.81 13.58 -9.30
N PHE A 185 6.26 14.78 -9.10
CA PHE A 185 6.58 15.95 -9.92
C PHE A 185 8.06 16.33 -9.81
N ASN A 186 8.62 16.31 -8.60
CA ASN A 186 10.04 16.56 -8.36
C ASN A 186 10.93 15.51 -9.02
N HIS A 187 10.55 14.21 -8.96
CA HIS A 187 11.29 13.14 -9.62
C HIS A 187 11.27 13.26 -11.14
N VAL A 188 10.11 13.63 -11.71
CA VAL A 188 9.90 13.78 -13.15
C VAL A 188 10.47 15.11 -13.68
N GLY A 189 10.58 16.13 -12.82
CA GLY A 189 11.02 17.49 -13.15
C GLY A 189 9.95 18.34 -13.85
N LYS A 190 8.71 17.86 -13.89
CA LYS A 190 7.56 18.49 -14.57
C LYS A 190 6.25 18.17 -13.84
N SER A 191 5.21 18.99 -14.06
CA SER A 191 3.85 18.72 -13.61
C SER A 191 2.88 18.54 -14.78
N PRO A 192 1.92 17.61 -14.74
CA PRO A 192 0.90 17.44 -15.78
C PRO A 192 0.09 18.71 -16.01
N THR A 193 -0.44 18.89 -17.22
CA THR A 193 -1.37 20.00 -17.52
C THR A 193 -2.76 19.73 -16.99
N VAL A 194 -3.19 18.48 -17.05
CA VAL A 194 -4.49 18.01 -16.56
C VAL A 194 -4.31 16.73 -15.76
N ILE A 195 -4.92 16.65 -14.59
CA ILE A 195 -4.95 15.43 -13.79
C ILE A 195 -6.38 14.94 -13.62
N ARG A 196 -6.62 13.68 -13.99
CA ARG A 196 -7.91 13.01 -13.81
C ARG A 196 -7.91 12.19 -12.52
N PHE A 197 -8.92 12.41 -11.70
CA PHE A 197 -9.09 11.70 -10.43
C PHE A 197 -10.32 10.78 -10.51
N ASP A 198 -10.15 9.51 -10.06
CA ASP A 198 -11.30 8.64 -9.85
C ASP A 198 -11.88 8.91 -8.47
N ASN A 199 -13.09 9.43 -8.44
CA ASN A 199 -13.98 9.63 -7.28
C ASN A 199 -13.30 9.82 -5.90
N MET A 200 -12.19 10.57 -5.87
CA MET A 200 -11.37 10.82 -4.67
C MET A 200 -12.13 11.75 -3.71
N SER A 201 -12.71 11.17 -2.65
CA SER A 201 -13.35 11.93 -1.57
C SER A 201 -12.37 12.83 -0.81
N THR A 202 -11.09 12.51 -0.83
CA THR A 202 -10.03 13.24 -0.14
C THR A 202 -9.74 14.62 -0.74
N ALA A 203 -9.91 14.79 -2.06
CA ALA A 203 -9.71 16.06 -2.76
C ALA A 203 -10.96 16.90 -2.85
N VAL A 204 -12.15 16.32 -2.61
CA VAL A 204 -13.46 16.92 -2.84
C VAL A 204 -14.16 17.29 -1.53
N LYS A 205 -14.55 18.55 -1.38
CA LYS A 205 -15.34 19.02 -0.23
C LYS A 205 -16.83 18.75 -0.38
N LYS A 206 -17.36 18.95 -1.60
CA LYS A 206 -18.79 18.80 -1.91
C LYS A 206 -18.99 18.46 -3.39
N ILE A 207 -19.95 17.59 -3.67
CA ILE A 207 -20.43 17.33 -5.03
C ILE A 207 -21.63 18.24 -5.26
N LEU A 208 -21.57 19.10 -6.28
CA LEU A 208 -22.61 20.05 -6.68
C LEU A 208 -23.55 19.44 -7.71
N ALA A 209 -24.62 20.17 -8.07
CA ALA A 209 -25.51 19.78 -9.14
C ALA A 209 -24.75 19.66 -10.49
N TYR A 210 -25.20 18.75 -11.36
CA TYR A 210 -24.56 18.44 -12.66
C TYR A 210 -23.16 17.80 -12.59
N GLY A 211 -22.72 17.31 -11.40
CA GLY A 211 -21.44 16.61 -11.25
C GLY A 211 -20.22 17.52 -11.04
N GLU A 212 -20.43 18.83 -10.94
CA GLU A 212 -19.38 19.76 -10.52
C GLU A 212 -18.95 19.46 -9.07
N ARG A 213 -17.67 19.67 -8.77
CA ARG A 213 -17.09 19.36 -7.46
C ARG A 213 -16.35 20.55 -6.89
N GLU A 214 -16.67 20.89 -5.64
CA GLU A 214 -15.90 21.85 -4.87
C GLU A 214 -14.71 21.14 -4.24
N VAL A 215 -13.49 21.51 -4.66
CA VAL A 215 -12.25 20.97 -4.13
C VAL A 215 -11.90 21.63 -2.79
N THR A 216 -11.11 20.91 -1.97
CA THR A 216 -10.60 21.45 -0.70
C THR A 216 -9.63 22.59 -0.95
N ASP A 217 -9.51 23.53 0.00
CA ASP A 217 -8.60 24.66 -0.15
C ASP A 217 -7.13 24.23 -0.26
N GLY A 218 -6.72 23.17 0.46
CA GLY A 218 -5.38 22.60 0.34
C GLY A 218 -5.09 22.07 -1.06
N PHE A 219 -6.06 21.36 -1.65
CA PHE A 219 -5.92 20.84 -3.01
C PHE A 219 -5.93 21.96 -4.07
N ARG A 220 -6.75 22.98 -3.88
CA ARG A 220 -6.78 24.16 -4.77
C ARG A 220 -5.43 24.89 -4.76
N ARG A 221 -4.79 25.05 -3.60
CA ARG A 221 -3.43 25.63 -3.51
C ARG A 221 -2.41 24.82 -4.26
N LEU A 222 -2.47 23.48 -4.22
CA LEU A 222 -1.59 22.62 -4.98
C LEU A 222 -1.79 22.78 -6.50
N MET A 223 -3.07 22.86 -6.96
CA MET A 223 -3.39 23.09 -8.37
C MET A 223 -2.83 24.42 -8.88
N GLU A 224 -3.04 25.49 -8.12
CA GLU A 224 -2.51 26.83 -8.45
C GLU A 224 -0.98 26.86 -8.45
N HIS A 225 -0.35 26.19 -7.50
CA HIS A 225 1.11 26.17 -7.38
C HIS A 225 1.80 25.45 -8.54
N TYR A 226 1.25 24.33 -9.03
CA TYR A 226 1.79 23.54 -10.12
C TYR A 226 1.11 23.77 -11.46
N HIS A 227 0.15 24.68 -11.54
CA HIS A 227 -0.60 25.11 -12.74
C HIS A 227 -1.28 23.96 -13.50
N PHE A 228 -1.85 22.98 -12.79
CA PHE A 228 -2.63 21.92 -13.43
C PHE A 228 -4.12 22.05 -13.19
N GLN A 229 -4.92 21.54 -14.13
CA GLN A 229 -6.37 21.43 -14.01
C GLN A 229 -6.74 20.04 -13.47
N SER A 230 -7.79 19.99 -12.63
CA SER A 230 -8.31 18.72 -12.12
C SER A 230 -9.63 18.36 -12.81
N ASN A 231 -9.72 17.14 -13.32
CA ASN A 231 -10.94 16.54 -13.85
C ASN A 231 -11.31 15.33 -12.99
N PHE A 232 -12.58 15.23 -12.62
CA PHE A 232 -13.08 14.12 -11.81
C PHE A 232 -14.02 13.24 -12.65
N CYS A 233 -13.80 11.92 -12.63
CA CYS A 233 -14.69 10.98 -13.31
C CYS A 233 -16.10 10.99 -12.71
N ASN A 234 -17.11 10.85 -13.56
CA ASN A 234 -18.51 10.80 -13.10
C ASN A 234 -18.80 9.48 -12.38
N PRO A 235 -19.57 9.49 -11.26
CA PRO A 235 -20.03 8.27 -10.63
C PRO A 235 -20.82 7.40 -11.62
N ALA A 236 -20.57 6.08 -11.63
CA ALA A 236 -21.27 5.07 -12.41
C ALA A 236 -21.04 5.04 -13.94
N LYS A 237 -20.14 5.84 -14.52
CA LYS A 237 -19.73 5.67 -15.92
C LYS A 237 -18.47 4.82 -16.02
N GLY A 238 -18.62 3.50 -15.93
CA GLY A 238 -17.53 2.51 -16.05
C GLY A 238 -16.74 2.56 -17.36
N ASN A 239 -17.23 3.29 -18.35
CA ASN A 239 -16.63 3.45 -19.67
C ASN A 239 -15.42 4.40 -19.64
N GLU A 240 -15.41 5.36 -18.70
CA GLU A 240 -14.28 6.26 -18.45
C GLU A 240 -13.18 5.57 -17.62
N LYS A 241 -13.52 4.42 -16.99
CA LYS A 241 -12.68 3.65 -16.03
C LYS A 241 -11.89 2.48 -16.62
N GLY A 242 -12.17 2.04 -17.83
CA GLY A 242 -11.69 0.75 -18.34
C GLY A 242 -10.17 0.54 -18.36
N SER A 243 -9.39 1.61 -18.31
CA SER A 243 -7.93 1.56 -18.18
C SER A 243 -7.47 1.68 -16.71
N VAL A 244 -8.11 2.50 -15.88
CA VAL A 244 -7.62 2.85 -14.52
C VAL A 244 -7.71 1.70 -13.53
N GLU A 245 -8.83 0.95 -13.49
CA GLU A 245 -8.98 -0.22 -12.59
C GLU A 245 -7.93 -1.32 -12.89
N ASN A 246 -7.54 -1.49 -14.16
CA ASN A 246 -6.47 -2.39 -14.55
C ASN A 246 -5.10 -1.90 -14.08
N TYR A 247 -4.88 -0.58 -13.99
CA TYR A 247 -3.59 0.00 -13.62
C TYR A 247 -3.27 -0.16 -12.13
N VAL A 248 -4.22 0.09 -11.22
CA VAL A 248 -4.04 -0.12 -9.77
C VAL A 248 -3.71 -1.58 -9.47
N GLY A 249 -4.46 -2.53 -10.05
CA GLY A 249 -4.20 -3.95 -9.90
C GLY A 249 -2.87 -4.40 -10.49
N THR A 250 -2.43 -3.79 -11.59
CA THR A 250 -1.13 -4.06 -12.22
C THR A 250 0.00 -3.47 -11.40
N SER A 251 -0.14 -2.24 -10.92
CA SER A 251 0.84 -1.58 -10.04
C SER A 251 1.06 -2.40 -8.77
N ARG A 252 -0.01 -2.88 -8.14
CA ARG A 252 0.09 -3.75 -6.95
C ARG A 252 0.89 -5.02 -7.23
N ARG A 253 0.64 -5.70 -8.34
CA ARG A 253 1.34 -6.96 -8.69
C ARG A 253 2.79 -6.75 -9.07
N ASN A 254 3.12 -5.64 -9.72
CA ASN A 254 4.47 -5.40 -10.24
C ASN A 254 5.41 -4.79 -9.19
N TYR A 255 4.91 -3.92 -8.30
CA TYR A 255 5.75 -3.16 -7.38
C TYR A 255 5.63 -3.59 -5.91
N PHE A 256 4.56 -4.32 -5.54
CA PHE A 256 4.29 -4.70 -4.16
C PHE A 256 4.14 -6.22 -3.94
N VAL A 257 4.70 -7.01 -4.85
CA VAL A 257 4.82 -8.47 -4.72
C VAL A 257 6.29 -8.86 -4.91
N PRO A 258 6.89 -9.57 -3.92
CA PRO A 258 6.34 -9.97 -2.60
C PRO A 258 5.97 -8.77 -1.71
N VAL A 259 5.21 -9.04 -0.64
CA VAL A 259 4.79 -7.99 0.32
C VAL A 259 6.03 -7.25 0.85
N PRO A 260 6.12 -5.90 0.68
CA PRO A 260 7.29 -5.14 1.06
C PRO A 260 7.60 -5.24 2.56
N ARG A 261 8.89 -5.40 2.89
CA ARG A 261 9.44 -5.34 4.25
C ARG A 261 10.50 -4.26 4.27
N ILE A 262 10.20 -3.13 4.86
CA ILE A 262 11.00 -1.90 4.76
C ILE A 262 11.45 -1.43 6.14
N THR A 263 12.50 -0.66 6.17
CA THR A 263 13.03 0.02 7.36
C THR A 263 12.58 1.47 7.44
N ASP A 264 12.50 2.15 6.29
CA ASP A 264 12.08 3.54 6.17
C ASP A 264 11.18 3.73 4.94
N LEU A 265 9.99 4.28 5.16
CA LEU A 265 8.99 4.46 4.11
C LEU A 265 9.39 5.54 3.10
N LYS A 266 10.11 6.58 3.53
CA LYS A 266 10.57 7.67 2.66
C LYS A 266 11.65 7.18 1.68
N GLU A 267 12.64 6.43 2.18
CA GLU A 267 13.68 5.82 1.34
C GLU A 267 13.08 4.80 0.35
N TYR A 268 12.14 4.00 0.82
CA TYR A 268 11.43 3.05 -0.05
C TYR A 268 10.67 3.75 -1.16
N ASN A 269 9.99 4.85 -0.86
CA ASN A 269 9.28 5.65 -1.86
C ASN A 269 10.22 6.26 -2.91
N GLN A 270 11.40 6.66 -2.53
CA GLN A 270 12.44 7.12 -3.49
C GLN A 270 12.88 5.96 -4.41
N SER A 271 13.10 4.78 -3.84
CA SER A 271 13.45 3.59 -4.63
C SER A 271 12.32 3.16 -5.58
N LEU A 272 11.06 3.27 -5.16
CA LEU A 272 9.90 3.00 -6.02
C LEU A 272 9.87 3.92 -7.25
N LEU A 273 10.14 5.21 -7.11
CA LEU A 273 10.20 6.14 -8.24
C LEU A 273 11.29 5.74 -9.23
N GLN A 274 12.45 5.32 -8.72
CA GLN A 274 13.53 4.84 -9.57
C GLN A 274 13.18 3.52 -10.28
N MET A 275 12.53 2.58 -9.58
CA MET A 275 12.02 1.34 -10.16
C MET A 275 11.02 1.62 -11.29
N CYS A 276 10.08 2.55 -11.09
CA CYS A 276 9.12 2.96 -12.11
C CYS A 276 9.83 3.55 -13.36
N SER A 277 10.85 4.38 -13.14
CA SER A 277 11.63 4.96 -14.24
C SER A 277 12.39 3.89 -15.04
N ASN A 278 12.92 2.87 -14.39
CA ASN A 278 13.61 1.76 -15.04
C ASN A 278 12.62 0.85 -15.81
N ASP A 279 11.46 0.53 -15.20
CA ASP A 279 10.39 -0.24 -15.86
C ASP A 279 9.96 0.42 -17.18
N MET A 280 9.83 1.74 -17.23
CA MET A 280 9.47 2.46 -18.46
C MET A 280 10.52 2.32 -19.56
N LYS A 281 11.81 2.16 -19.23
CA LYS A 281 12.89 1.97 -20.23
C LYS A 281 12.89 0.57 -20.84
N GLU A 282 12.42 -0.42 -20.08
CA GLU A 282 12.39 -1.82 -20.51
C GLU A 282 11.07 -2.20 -21.21
N ARG A 283 9.98 -1.54 -20.85
CA ARG A 283 8.64 -1.88 -21.29
C ARG A 283 8.27 -1.25 -22.64
N THR A 284 7.62 -2.04 -23.48
CA THR A 284 7.08 -1.61 -24.78
C THR A 284 5.58 -1.35 -24.67
N HIS A 285 5.13 -0.22 -25.20
CA HIS A 285 3.71 0.14 -25.26
C HIS A 285 2.94 -0.83 -26.16
N TYR A 286 1.87 -1.45 -25.63
CA TYR A 286 1.19 -2.60 -26.25
C TYR A 286 0.54 -2.30 -27.62
N LYS A 287 0.09 -1.05 -27.88
CA LYS A 287 -0.51 -0.65 -29.16
C LYS A 287 0.53 -0.08 -30.12
N LEU A 288 1.40 0.83 -29.63
CA LEU A 288 2.29 1.61 -30.46
C LEU A 288 3.60 0.90 -30.76
N GLN A 289 3.91 -0.20 -30.05
CA GLN A 289 5.15 -0.99 -30.20
C GLN A 289 6.42 -0.14 -30.10
N LYS A 290 6.36 0.96 -29.34
CA LYS A 290 7.49 1.84 -28.98
C LYS A 290 7.83 1.67 -27.50
N VAL A 291 9.07 1.96 -27.13
CA VAL A 291 9.49 1.97 -25.72
C VAL A 291 8.67 3.02 -24.96
N VAL A 292 8.14 2.64 -23.78
CA VAL A 292 7.29 3.54 -22.97
C VAL A 292 8.04 4.82 -22.59
N PHE A 293 9.33 4.72 -22.29
CA PHE A 293 10.17 5.87 -21.96
C PHE A 293 10.23 6.90 -23.11
N ASP A 294 10.31 6.46 -24.36
CA ASP A 294 10.37 7.37 -25.53
C ASP A 294 9.03 8.12 -25.68
N LEU A 295 7.92 7.41 -25.50
CA LEU A 295 6.60 8.04 -25.51
C LEU A 295 6.42 8.98 -24.30
N PHE A 296 6.98 8.65 -23.16
CA PHE A 296 6.95 9.52 -21.98
C PHE A 296 7.72 10.82 -22.18
N GLN A 297 8.74 10.85 -23.06
CA GLN A 297 9.37 12.12 -23.46
C GLN A 297 8.40 13.05 -24.20
N GLU A 298 7.40 12.49 -24.90
CA GLU A 298 6.34 13.31 -25.53
C GLU A 298 5.42 13.90 -24.44
N ASP A 299 5.07 13.12 -23.40
CA ASP A 299 4.35 13.65 -22.22
C ASP A 299 5.13 14.78 -21.55
N LEU A 300 6.41 14.59 -21.30
CA LEU A 300 7.26 15.60 -20.66
C LEU A 300 7.32 16.93 -21.46
N ARG A 301 7.32 16.87 -22.80
CA ARG A 301 7.31 18.08 -23.62
C ARG A 301 6.01 18.88 -23.47
N ALA A 302 4.89 18.20 -23.27
CA ALA A 302 3.57 18.81 -23.09
C ALA A 302 3.28 19.28 -21.66
N MET A 303 4.06 18.82 -20.65
CA MET A 303 3.87 19.14 -19.23
C MET A 303 4.41 20.53 -18.86
N ASN A 304 3.88 21.08 -17.76
CA ASN A 304 4.30 22.37 -17.21
C ASN A 304 5.68 22.27 -16.54
N HIS A 305 6.42 23.39 -16.54
CA HIS A 305 7.64 23.51 -15.74
C HIS A 305 7.31 23.61 -14.25
N LEU A 306 8.19 23.07 -13.43
CA LEU A 306 8.02 23.20 -11.98
C LEU A 306 8.27 24.64 -11.52
N PRO A 307 7.55 25.11 -10.50
CA PRO A 307 7.82 26.38 -9.86
C PRO A 307 9.18 26.35 -9.14
N LYS A 308 9.69 27.54 -8.82
CA LYS A 308 11.00 27.70 -8.14
C LYS A 308 11.02 27.10 -6.73
N TYR A 309 9.88 27.16 -6.04
CA TYR A 309 9.73 26.68 -4.67
C TYR A 309 8.94 25.38 -4.68
N GLU A 310 9.31 24.47 -3.80
CA GLU A 310 8.55 23.23 -3.60
C GLU A 310 7.29 23.51 -2.79
N PHE A 311 6.19 22.85 -3.12
CA PHE A 311 4.95 22.93 -2.38
C PHE A 311 5.05 22.13 -1.08
N GLU A 312 4.70 22.75 0.03
CA GLU A 312 4.65 22.06 1.30
C GLU A 312 3.32 21.32 1.48
N ALA A 313 3.34 20.01 1.32
CA ALA A 313 2.16 19.15 1.41
C ALA A 313 1.73 18.94 2.87
N CYS A 314 1.11 19.94 3.48
CA CYS A 314 0.67 19.89 4.87
C CYS A 314 -0.68 20.56 5.10
N LYS A 315 -1.25 20.27 6.27
CA LYS A 315 -2.46 20.92 6.80
C LYS A 315 -2.15 21.56 8.14
N TYR A 316 -2.56 22.82 8.31
CA TYR A 316 -2.49 23.50 9.60
C TYR A 316 -3.84 23.47 10.30
N THR A 317 -3.85 23.17 11.59
CA THR A 317 -5.04 23.14 12.44
C THR A 317 -4.71 23.71 13.83
N LEU A 318 -5.65 24.45 14.41
CA LEU A 318 -5.53 24.92 15.79
C LEU A 318 -6.22 23.92 16.73
N ALA A 319 -5.55 23.57 17.82
CA ALA A 319 -6.10 22.74 18.88
C ALA A 319 -5.79 23.34 20.27
N LYS A 320 -6.47 22.82 21.29
CA LYS A 320 -6.13 23.11 22.68
C LYS A 320 -5.60 21.88 23.36
N THR A 321 -4.63 22.05 24.24
CA THR A 321 -4.13 20.97 25.08
C THR A 321 -5.13 20.64 26.20
N ASN A 322 -5.19 19.38 26.57
CA ASN A 322 -5.92 18.92 27.76
C ASN A 322 -5.02 19.07 29.01
N LYS A 323 -5.57 18.73 30.19
CA LYS A 323 -4.85 18.79 31.49
C LYS A 323 -3.63 17.87 31.58
N PHE A 324 -3.48 16.90 30.66
CA PHE A 324 -2.34 15.99 30.59
C PHE A 324 -1.28 16.45 29.57
N GLY A 325 -1.49 17.58 28.92
CA GLY A 325 -0.57 18.09 27.90
C GLY A 325 -0.73 17.41 26.52
N TYR A 326 -1.88 16.85 26.22
CA TYR A 326 -2.16 16.24 24.91
C TYR A 326 -3.06 17.13 24.07
N VAL A 327 -2.83 17.10 22.77
CA VAL A 327 -3.74 17.67 21.76
C VAL A 327 -4.43 16.55 20.99
N LYS A 328 -5.68 16.78 20.59
CA LYS A 328 -6.40 15.89 19.67
C LYS A 328 -6.25 16.40 18.24
N PHE A 329 -5.81 15.49 17.36
CA PHE A 329 -5.82 15.73 15.93
C PHE A 329 -6.52 14.54 15.25
N GLU A 330 -7.57 14.82 14.49
CA GLU A 330 -8.49 13.81 13.99
C GLU A 330 -9.06 12.98 15.15
N THR A 331 -8.82 11.66 15.20
CA THR A 331 -9.32 10.80 16.28
C THR A 331 -8.25 10.47 17.32
N ASN A 332 -7.02 10.89 17.11
CA ASN A 332 -5.84 10.47 17.88
C ASN A 332 -5.33 11.58 18.80
N SER A 333 -4.59 11.19 19.84
CA SER A 333 -3.99 12.09 20.82
C SER A 333 -2.48 12.15 20.65
N TYR A 334 -1.92 13.35 20.74
CA TYR A 334 -0.48 13.59 20.62
C TYR A 334 0.02 14.40 21.80
N SER A 335 1.09 13.94 22.44
CA SER A 335 1.66 14.64 23.58
C SER A 335 2.33 15.96 23.13
N THR A 336 2.25 16.96 23.99
CA THR A 336 3.06 18.19 23.85
C THR A 336 4.27 18.12 24.79
N THR A 337 4.75 19.24 25.26
CA THR A 337 5.64 19.32 26.41
C THR A 337 4.80 19.39 27.68
N GLY A 338 5.21 18.75 28.76
CA GLY A 338 4.43 18.63 30.00
C GLY A 338 3.98 19.92 30.68
N SER A 339 4.38 21.09 30.16
CA SER A 339 4.04 22.43 30.68
C SER A 339 2.89 23.13 29.92
N TYR A 340 2.28 22.48 28.93
CA TYR A 340 1.29 23.11 28.03
C TYR A 340 -0.15 22.70 28.38
N GLU A 341 -0.65 23.10 29.55
CA GLU A 341 -2.04 22.91 29.91
C GLU A 341 -2.93 24.02 29.32
N SER A 342 -4.08 23.65 28.72
CA SER A 342 -5.12 24.57 28.20
C SER A 342 -4.64 25.65 27.22
N LYS A 343 -3.45 25.51 26.66
CA LYS A 343 -2.89 26.46 25.68
C LYS A 343 -3.33 26.10 24.25
N LYS A 344 -3.36 27.12 23.40
CA LYS A 344 -3.56 26.91 21.96
C LYS A 344 -2.27 26.42 21.33
N ILE A 345 -2.38 25.39 20.49
CA ILE A 345 -1.29 24.75 19.77
C ILE A 345 -1.60 24.79 18.29
N VAL A 346 -0.61 25.10 17.49
CA VAL A 346 -0.68 24.96 16.03
C VAL A 346 -0.18 23.56 15.67
N ILE A 347 -1.02 22.81 14.99
CA ILE A 347 -0.69 21.47 14.47
C ILE A 347 -0.39 21.61 12.99
N LYS A 348 0.80 21.18 12.55
CA LYS A 348 1.17 20.97 11.16
C LYS A 348 1.18 19.48 10.88
N ALA A 349 0.26 18.99 10.07
CA ALA A 349 0.16 17.59 9.71
C ALA A 349 0.60 17.37 8.25
N THR A 350 1.57 16.50 8.03
CA THR A 350 1.99 15.97 6.72
C THR A 350 1.47 14.54 6.55
N ALA A 351 1.82 13.85 5.49
CA ALA A 351 1.51 12.43 5.35
C ALA A 351 2.24 11.54 6.38
N MET A 352 3.40 11.96 6.87
CA MET A 352 4.25 11.12 7.73
C MET A 352 4.28 11.57 9.19
N GLN A 353 4.05 12.86 9.45
CA GLN A 353 4.30 13.47 10.76
C GLN A 353 3.19 14.42 11.18
N VAL A 354 3.03 14.55 12.49
CA VAL A 354 2.27 15.60 13.16
C VAL A 354 3.25 16.41 13.98
N VAL A 355 3.47 17.65 13.56
CA VAL A 355 4.40 18.59 14.22
C VAL A 355 3.60 19.63 15.00
N LEU A 356 3.95 19.84 16.24
CA LEU A 356 3.27 20.76 17.15
C LEU A 356 4.13 22.01 17.36
N TYR A 357 3.48 23.15 17.26
CA TYR A 357 4.06 24.46 17.51
C TYR A 357 3.24 25.20 18.59
N ASP A 358 3.88 26.08 19.32
CA ASP A 358 3.16 27.01 20.21
C ASP A 358 2.43 28.09 19.37
N ASN A 359 1.77 29.01 20.09
CA ASN A 359 1.05 30.12 19.44
C ASN A 359 1.96 31.13 18.75
N ASP A 360 3.23 31.18 19.14
CA ASP A 360 4.26 32.03 18.56
C ASP A 360 5.07 31.36 17.45
N SER A 361 4.60 30.19 16.99
CA SER A 361 5.21 29.36 15.94
C SER A 361 6.57 28.75 16.32
N ASN A 362 6.89 28.65 17.61
CA ASN A 362 8.06 27.91 18.05
C ASN A 362 7.77 26.41 18.02
N PHE A 363 8.74 25.65 17.54
CA PHE A 363 8.67 24.18 17.52
C PHE A 363 8.58 23.62 18.94
N LEU A 364 7.66 22.70 19.18
CA LEU A 364 7.51 21.98 20.43
C LEU A 364 7.95 20.52 20.31
N VAL A 365 7.30 19.76 19.43
CA VAL A 365 7.52 18.33 19.27
C VAL A 365 7.00 17.85 17.94
N ALA A 366 7.62 16.79 17.41
CA ALA A 366 7.17 16.09 16.20
C ALA A 366 6.88 14.63 16.51
N HIS A 367 5.74 14.14 16.07
CA HIS A 367 5.30 12.75 16.21
C HIS A 367 5.19 12.08 14.86
N PRO A 368 5.43 10.75 14.74
CA PRO A 368 4.94 9.98 13.63
C PRO A 368 3.41 10.11 13.55
N ARG A 369 2.86 10.31 12.34
CA ARG A 369 1.40 10.39 12.18
C ARG A 369 0.77 9.02 12.38
N ILE A 370 -0.27 8.97 13.21
CA ILE A 370 -1.08 7.78 13.47
C ILE A 370 -2.27 7.77 12.51
N TYR A 371 -2.51 6.64 11.85
CA TYR A 371 -3.65 6.43 10.96
C TYR A 371 -4.74 5.53 11.55
N GLY A 372 -4.51 4.98 12.75
CA GLY A 372 -5.51 4.28 13.56
C GLY A 372 -6.56 5.22 14.14
N LYS A 373 -7.44 4.70 14.98
CA LYS A 373 -8.49 5.47 15.64
C LYS A 373 -8.40 5.34 17.15
N GLY A 374 -8.39 6.47 17.85
CA GLY A 374 -8.37 6.52 19.32
C GLY A 374 -7.02 6.12 19.91
N GLU A 375 -5.96 6.19 19.12
CA GLU A 375 -4.60 5.86 19.55
C GLU A 375 -3.90 7.10 20.14
N GLU A 376 -2.81 6.86 20.89
CA GLU A 376 -2.01 7.91 21.50
C GLU A 376 -0.55 7.79 21.06
N SER A 377 0.08 8.92 20.74
CA SER A 377 1.52 9.04 20.54
C SER A 377 2.11 9.91 21.63
N THR A 378 2.95 9.32 22.46
CA THR A 378 3.61 10.02 23.56
C THR A 378 5.11 10.06 23.35
N ILE A 379 5.68 11.26 23.44
CA ILE A 379 7.12 11.47 23.52
C ILE A 379 7.46 11.72 24.96
N TRP A 380 8.14 10.79 25.61
CA TRP A 380 8.34 10.77 27.06
C TRP A 380 9.40 11.75 27.55
N ALA A 381 10.36 12.14 26.70
CA ALA A 381 11.45 13.03 27.09
C ALA A 381 10.97 14.27 27.87
N PRO A 382 9.98 15.05 27.42
CA PRO A 382 9.48 16.22 28.14
C PRO A 382 8.76 15.90 29.45
N TYR A 383 8.32 14.65 29.65
CA TYR A 383 7.60 14.22 30.86
C TYR A 383 8.52 13.62 31.92
N LEU A 384 9.77 13.26 31.58
CA LEU A 384 10.72 12.68 32.53
C LEU A 384 10.94 13.54 33.78
N PRO A 385 11.06 14.89 33.71
CA PRO A 385 11.14 15.73 34.93
C PRO A 385 9.92 15.57 35.85
N LEU A 386 8.72 15.45 35.29
CA LEU A 386 7.48 15.28 36.08
C LEU A 386 7.43 13.89 36.73
N ILE A 387 7.83 12.84 35.99
CA ILE A 387 7.90 11.47 36.51
C ILE A 387 8.94 11.41 37.63
N ALA A 388 10.10 12.07 37.48
CA ALA A 388 11.13 12.13 38.50
C ALA A 388 10.68 12.86 39.78
N GLN A 389 9.75 13.81 39.69
CA GLN A 389 9.14 14.47 40.86
C GLN A 389 8.18 13.53 41.60
N ARG A 390 7.56 12.59 40.89
CA ARG A 390 6.54 11.64 41.42
C ARG A 390 6.93 10.19 41.17
N PRO A 391 8.06 9.69 41.69
CA PRO A 391 8.61 8.38 41.33
C PRO A 391 7.73 7.20 41.75
N MET A 392 6.78 7.38 42.69
CA MET A 392 5.78 6.37 43.03
C MET A 392 4.75 6.14 41.90
N ALA A 393 4.49 7.17 41.11
CA ALA A 393 3.53 7.06 40.01
C ALA A 393 4.13 6.35 38.77
N LEU A 394 5.44 6.09 38.73
CA LEU A 394 6.13 5.50 37.59
C LEU A 394 5.41 4.26 37.02
N ARG A 395 5.07 3.29 37.88
CA ARG A 395 4.42 2.04 37.49
C ARG A 395 3.01 2.19 36.89
N TYR A 396 2.40 3.36 37.06
CA TYR A 396 1.06 3.70 36.55
C TYR A 396 1.13 4.61 35.32
N THR A 397 2.30 4.74 34.69
CA THR A 397 2.51 5.57 33.50
C THR A 397 2.75 4.68 32.28
N GLY A 398 2.25 5.07 31.12
CA GLY A 398 2.63 4.43 29.84
C GLY A 398 4.13 4.45 29.58
N PHE A 399 4.88 5.39 30.17
CA PHE A 399 6.35 5.38 30.13
C PHE A 399 6.93 4.07 30.68
N TYR A 400 6.39 3.59 31.80
CA TYR A 400 6.82 2.32 32.38
C TYR A 400 6.51 1.14 31.46
N ASP A 401 5.35 1.17 30.79
CA ASP A 401 4.96 0.10 29.86
C ASP A 401 5.89 0.02 28.64
N ASP A 402 6.44 1.15 28.21
CA ASP A 402 7.36 1.27 27.06
C ASP A 402 8.83 0.93 27.39
N LEU A 403 9.19 0.78 28.68
CA LEU A 403 10.55 0.46 29.08
C LEU A 403 10.94 -1.00 28.72
N PRO A 404 12.23 -1.27 28.42
CA PRO A 404 12.76 -2.63 28.35
C PRO A 404 12.55 -3.41 29.66
N ALA A 405 12.47 -4.74 29.57
CA ALA A 405 12.18 -5.59 30.72
C ALA A 405 13.21 -5.43 31.86
N GLU A 406 14.52 -5.42 31.50
CA GLU A 406 15.60 -5.26 32.47
C GLU A 406 15.54 -3.90 33.17
N THR A 407 15.19 -2.86 32.43
CA THR A 407 15.02 -1.50 32.99
C THR A 407 13.80 -1.42 33.90
N LYS A 408 12.69 -2.14 33.61
CA LYS A 408 11.54 -2.26 34.53
C LYS A 408 11.95 -2.90 35.84
N ASP A 409 12.64 -4.04 35.78
CA ASP A 409 13.11 -4.77 36.93
C ASP A 409 14.04 -3.95 37.80
N PHE A 410 14.96 -3.18 37.18
CA PHE A 410 15.83 -2.26 37.89
C PHE A 410 15.02 -1.20 38.66
N PHE A 411 14.06 -0.52 38.02
CA PHE A 411 13.26 0.49 38.69
C PHE A 411 12.38 -0.09 39.78
N ASP A 412 11.96 -1.35 39.65
CA ASP A 412 11.16 -2.06 40.65
C ASP A 412 11.94 -2.45 41.91
N GLN A 413 13.22 -2.76 41.76
CA GLN A 413 14.14 -3.07 42.87
C GLN A 413 14.63 -1.80 43.58
N CYS A 414 14.66 -0.65 42.89
CA CYS A 414 15.08 0.62 43.50
C CYS A 414 14.13 1.06 44.61
N ASN A 415 14.69 1.50 45.72
CA ASN A 415 13.97 2.29 46.70
C ASN A 415 13.56 3.66 46.15
N LEU A 416 12.70 4.39 46.87
CA LEU A 416 12.14 5.65 46.38
C LEU A 416 13.20 6.75 46.08
N PRO A 417 14.20 7.00 46.97
CA PRO A 417 15.30 7.94 46.68
C PRO A 417 16.13 7.56 45.46
N GLU A 418 16.49 6.28 45.32
CA GLU A 418 17.26 5.77 44.18
C GLU A 418 16.50 5.89 42.88
N ARG A 419 15.23 5.47 42.87
CA ARG A 419 14.34 5.64 41.69
C ARG A 419 14.25 7.09 41.27
N LYS A 420 14.09 8.02 42.21
CA LYS A 420 14.10 9.47 41.91
C LYS A 420 15.41 9.94 41.32
N LYS A 421 16.53 9.44 41.83
CA LYS A 421 17.89 9.79 41.37
C LYS A 421 18.13 9.28 39.96
N ALA A 422 17.79 8.03 39.69
CA ALA A 422 17.92 7.43 38.37
C ALA A 422 17.02 8.12 37.32
N LEU A 423 15.77 8.46 37.66
CA LEU A 423 14.87 9.18 36.77
C LEU A 423 15.35 10.61 36.47
N LYS A 424 15.90 11.32 37.47
CA LYS A 424 16.52 12.65 37.25
C LYS A 424 17.73 12.54 36.32
N PHE A 425 18.54 11.52 36.52
CA PHE A 425 19.70 11.28 35.68
C PHE A 425 19.27 10.96 34.23
N LEU A 426 18.30 10.07 34.06
CA LEU A 426 17.74 9.76 32.73
C LEU A 426 17.16 11.00 32.03
N SER A 427 16.45 11.87 32.76
CA SER A 427 15.94 13.13 32.23
C SER A 427 17.07 14.01 31.68
N LYS A 428 18.14 14.19 32.48
CA LYS A 428 19.32 14.98 32.05
C LYS A 428 20.02 14.35 30.83
N MET A 429 20.18 13.03 30.80
CA MET A 429 20.85 12.36 29.68
C MET A 429 19.98 12.42 28.42
N SER A 430 18.66 12.30 28.58
CA SER A 430 17.72 12.45 27.45
C SER A 430 17.80 13.83 26.79
N GLU A 431 18.03 14.90 27.57
CA GLU A 431 18.26 16.26 27.04
C GLU A 431 19.59 16.38 26.29
N MET A 432 20.64 15.68 26.76
CA MET A 432 21.99 15.77 26.20
C MET A 432 22.22 14.91 24.98
N THR A 433 21.70 13.66 24.98
CA THR A 433 22.02 12.64 23.98
C THR A 433 20.81 12.21 23.16
N GLY A 434 19.62 12.73 23.46
CA GLY A 434 18.34 12.30 22.91
C GLY A 434 17.76 11.08 23.66
N TYR A 435 16.43 10.99 23.68
CA TYR A 435 15.69 10.00 24.46
C TYR A 435 16.05 8.55 24.11
N ALA A 436 16.07 8.22 22.81
CA ALA A 436 16.36 6.85 22.36
C ALA A 436 17.76 6.39 22.80
N ASN A 437 18.77 7.24 22.61
CA ASN A 437 20.13 6.93 23.02
C ASN A 437 20.24 6.81 24.56
N ALA A 438 19.56 7.68 25.29
CA ALA A 438 19.56 7.65 26.75
C ALA A 438 18.96 6.33 27.29
N ILE A 439 17.83 5.88 26.74
CA ILE A 439 17.20 4.60 27.13
C ILE A 439 18.09 3.40 26.74
N THR A 440 18.62 3.35 25.51
CA THR A 440 19.47 2.25 25.06
C THR A 440 20.75 2.15 25.91
N THR A 441 21.38 3.29 26.23
CA THR A 441 22.58 3.33 27.07
C THR A 441 22.25 2.96 28.52
N LEU A 442 21.09 3.36 29.02
CA LEU A 442 20.60 2.99 30.35
C LEU A 442 20.40 1.47 30.45
N ASP A 443 19.72 0.87 29.47
CA ASP A 443 19.46 -0.57 29.43
C ASP A 443 20.78 -1.38 29.34
N HIS A 444 21.72 -0.91 28.52
CA HIS A 444 23.07 -1.49 28.47
C HIS A 444 23.83 -1.34 29.80
N ALA A 445 23.75 -0.20 30.48
CA ALA A 445 24.38 -0.01 31.79
C ALA A 445 23.78 -0.96 32.85
N ILE A 446 22.48 -1.22 32.80
CA ILE A 446 21.79 -2.20 33.66
C ILE A 446 22.27 -3.62 33.35
N SER A 447 22.41 -4.00 32.08
CA SER A 447 22.89 -5.33 31.65
C SER A 447 24.34 -5.61 32.08
N LEU A 448 25.14 -4.55 32.33
CA LEU A 448 26.48 -4.65 32.92
C LEU A 448 26.46 -4.89 34.45
N GLY A 449 25.28 -5.01 35.07
CA GLY A 449 25.12 -5.38 36.47
C GLY A 449 24.90 -4.21 37.43
N ALA A 450 24.48 -3.04 36.93
CA ALA A 450 24.09 -1.93 37.81
C ALA A 450 22.87 -2.30 38.66
N LYS A 451 23.00 -2.19 40.01
CA LYS A 451 21.95 -2.59 40.97
C LYS A 451 21.29 -1.41 41.69
N ASP A 452 21.90 -0.24 41.66
CA ASP A 452 21.45 0.99 42.30
C ASP A 452 21.73 2.19 41.41
N ALA A 453 21.22 3.38 41.81
CA ALA A 453 21.36 4.57 41.00
C ALA A 453 22.81 5.05 40.83
N ASP A 454 23.71 4.81 41.77
CA ASP A 454 25.10 5.24 41.69
C ASP A 454 25.91 4.36 40.75
N SER A 455 25.74 3.02 40.87
CA SER A 455 26.33 2.08 39.93
C SER A 455 25.82 2.27 38.50
N LEU A 456 24.53 2.58 38.33
CA LEU A 456 23.95 2.91 37.04
C LEU A 456 24.58 4.17 36.41
N ILE A 457 24.71 5.25 37.18
CA ILE A 457 25.34 6.50 36.72
C ILE A 457 26.80 6.27 36.35
N SER A 458 27.52 5.48 37.16
CA SER A 458 28.91 5.14 36.91
C SER A 458 29.09 4.30 35.64
N ALA A 459 28.29 3.24 35.46
CA ALA A 459 28.29 2.40 34.27
C ALA A 459 27.91 3.20 33.02
N TYR A 460 26.88 4.03 33.10
CA TYR A 460 26.46 4.91 32.00
C TYR A 460 27.58 5.86 31.57
N ARG A 461 28.26 6.49 32.51
CA ARG A 461 29.40 7.38 32.24
C ARG A 461 30.55 6.61 31.60
N HIS A 462 30.85 5.43 32.10
CA HIS A 462 31.92 4.59 31.53
C HIS A 462 31.65 4.23 30.07
N ILE A 463 30.39 3.88 29.72
CA ILE A 463 29.98 3.60 28.35
C ILE A 463 30.14 4.85 27.46
N THR A 464 29.79 6.04 27.97
CA THR A 464 29.86 7.29 27.21
C THR A 464 31.27 7.86 27.14
N ASP A 465 32.04 7.75 28.21
CA ASP A 465 33.39 8.32 28.33
C ASP A 465 34.45 7.41 27.66
N SER A 466 34.16 6.12 27.44
CA SER A 466 35.07 5.21 26.70
C SER A 466 35.30 5.65 25.23
N LYS A 467 34.60 6.69 24.77
CA LYS A 467 34.83 7.34 23.47
C LYS A 467 35.76 8.56 23.57
N LEU A 468 36.23 8.93 24.75
CA LEU A 468 37.25 9.96 24.88
C LEU A 468 38.59 9.44 24.34
N PRO A 469 39.32 10.25 23.54
CA PRO A 469 40.65 9.80 23.08
C PRO A 469 41.51 9.56 24.29
N GLU A 470 42.27 8.43 24.26
CA GLU A 470 43.32 8.17 25.25
C GLU A 470 44.20 9.43 25.35
N ILE A 471 44.14 10.13 26.46
CA ILE A 471 45.09 11.18 26.74
C ILE A 471 46.42 10.46 27.03
N LYS A 472 47.26 10.30 26.00
CA LYS A 472 48.62 9.88 26.19
C LYS A 472 49.34 10.94 27.03
N MET A 473 49.36 10.72 28.34
CA MET A 473 50.08 11.60 29.25
C MET A 473 51.56 11.42 28.93
N GLN A 474 52.20 12.43 28.34
CA GLN A 474 53.63 12.45 28.20
C GLN A 474 54.18 12.64 29.60
N LEU A 475 54.68 11.53 30.17
CA LEU A 475 55.38 11.58 31.46
C LEU A 475 56.67 12.39 31.28
N PRO A 476 57.02 13.28 32.24
CA PRO A 476 58.29 14.01 32.20
C PRO A 476 59.47 13.07 32.15
N PRO A 477 60.60 13.46 31.51
CA PRO A 477 61.76 12.55 31.27
C PRO A 477 62.44 11.98 32.53
N TYR A 478 62.08 12.49 33.72
CA TYR A 478 62.60 12.02 35.00
C TYR A 478 61.72 10.95 35.68
N PHE A 479 60.62 10.55 35.09
CA PHE A 479 59.83 9.43 35.58
C PHE A 479 60.55 8.13 35.20
N PRO A 480 60.87 7.24 36.17
CA PRO A 480 61.47 5.98 35.85
C PRO A 480 60.53 5.14 35.00
N GLU A 481 61.04 4.57 33.89
CA GLU A 481 60.31 3.57 33.12
C GLU A 481 59.97 2.39 34.05
N THR A 482 58.66 2.21 34.30
CA THR A 482 58.21 0.99 34.98
C THR A 482 58.46 -0.17 34.06
N ALA A 483 59.31 -1.11 34.44
CA ALA A 483 59.51 -2.36 33.73
C ALA A 483 58.14 -3.04 33.54
N ASP A 484 57.88 -3.52 32.31
CA ASP A 484 56.68 -4.29 32.01
C ASP A 484 56.64 -5.55 32.92
N TYR A 485 55.94 -5.44 34.02
CA TYR A 485 55.65 -6.55 34.90
C TYR A 485 54.66 -7.50 34.20
N LYS A 486 55.20 -8.43 33.43
CA LYS A 486 54.40 -9.59 33.01
C LYS A 486 54.16 -10.44 34.24
N VAL A 487 52.97 -10.45 34.73
CA VAL A 487 52.56 -11.35 35.82
C VAL A 487 52.77 -12.78 35.32
N ASN A 488 53.77 -13.45 35.89
CA ASN A 488 53.99 -14.86 35.61
C ASN A 488 53.01 -15.70 36.46
N LEU A 489 51.90 -16.07 35.83
CA LEU A 489 50.87 -16.89 36.48
C LEU A 489 51.36 -18.28 36.88
N ASP A 490 52.45 -18.79 36.30
CA ASP A 490 53.02 -20.08 36.63
C ASP A 490 53.53 -20.17 38.08
N VAL A 491 53.90 -19.04 38.69
CA VAL A 491 54.30 -18.98 40.09
C VAL A 491 53.11 -19.32 41.01
N TYR A 492 51.90 -19.13 40.60
CA TYR A 492 50.68 -19.40 41.39
C TYR A 492 50.08 -20.78 41.09
N MET A 493 50.56 -21.51 40.08
CA MET A 493 50.08 -22.85 39.76
C MET A 493 50.40 -23.86 40.85
N GLY A 494 51.44 -23.64 41.60
CA GLY A 494 51.86 -24.49 42.75
C GLY A 494 50.96 -24.32 44.00
N LEU A 495 50.08 -23.33 44.03
CA LEU A 495 49.12 -23.09 45.13
C LEU A 495 47.73 -23.71 44.89
N LEU A 496 47.52 -24.32 43.73
CA LEU A 496 46.26 -25.05 43.46
C LEU A 496 46.35 -26.45 44.13
N PRO A 497 45.38 -26.85 44.97
CA PRO A 497 45.35 -28.19 45.52
C PRO A 497 45.20 -29.21 44.40
N GLU A 498 46.01 -30.25 44.40
CA GLU A 498 45.93 -31.42 43.49
C GLU A 498 44.50 -32.01 43.59
N VAL A 499 43.74 -31.87 42.51
CA VAL A 499 42.46 -32.58 42.37
C VAL A 499 42.79 -34.06 42.13
N ARG A 500 42.74 -34.89 43.17
CA ARG A 500 42.74 -36.34 43.01
C ARG A 500 41.45 -36.78 42.34
N HIS A 501 41.58 -37.30 41.17
CA HIS A 501 40.49 -38.06 40.54
C HIS A 501 40.44 -39.44 41.21
N GLU A 502 39.38 -39.72 41.93
CA GLU A 502 38.84 -41.06 42.18
C GLU A 502 37.74 -41.37 41.19
#